data_6ad8f988ee257d481181a6683f475390
#
_entry.id   6ad8f988ee257d481181a6683f475390
#
_cell.length_a   1.000
_cell.length_b   1.000
_cell.length_c   1.000
_cell.angle_alpha   90.00
_cell.angle_beta   90.00
_cell.angle_gamma   90.00
#
_symmetry.space_group_name_H-M   'P 1'
#
loop_
_entity.id
_entity.type
_entity.pdbx_description
1 polymer ?
#
loop_
_entity_poly.entity_id
_entity_poly.type
_entity_poly.pdbx_seq_one_letter_code
_entity_poly.pdbx_strand_id
1 'polypeptide(L)'
;MGFQRAGEGADRKPKPVSQYLLDRMRLAGARKVFFIARQGKWDIADYYADGSRLGLQLAYLHVGAPWGPPFTLTQAAPFIGDADVVFGFPDILVDPPDSFTPLLARMHATGADVVLGLFNCRADEPGDVIQTDGNGRVTGLETKEERPERPPHYVCWMFAVWRHTFTRFMTGHCRKLAMQAEETVRQTPGAKAPEWPVGAVIAAGMREGLHVDSVFFESGRFLDVGTPEGITAAARFPVVWNGVDPLTT
;
A
#
# COMPACT_ATOMS: atom_id res chain seq x y z
N MET A 1 -17.32 -6.40 -18.99
CA MET A 1 -16.23 -5.90 -18.13
C MET A 1 -15.69 -4.63 -18.76
N GLY A 2 -15.96 -3.47 -18.16
CA GLY A 2 -15.51 -2.18 -18.68
C GLY A 2 -14.18 -1.74 -18.07
N PHE A 3 -13.13 -2.55 -18.21
CA PHE A 3 -11.79 -2.06 -17.88
C PHE A 3 -11.39 -1.00 -18.91
N GLN A 4 -10.90 0.14 -18.44
CA GLN A 4 -10.30 1.14 -19.31
C GLN A 4 -9.14 0.50 -20.09
N ARG A 5 -8.96 0.94 -21.33
CA ARG A 5 -7.82 0.51 -22.15
C ARG A 5 -6.71 1.54 -22.01
N ALA A 6 -5.48 1.08 -21.82
CA ALA A 6 -4.29 1.91 -21.80
C ALA A 6 -3.57 1.85 -23.16
N GLY A 7 -3.02 2.97 -23.62
CA GLY A 7 -2.29 3.09 -24.90
C GLY A 7 -3.15 3.58 -26.06
N GLU A 8 -2.50 3.97 -27.17
CA GLU A 8 -3.15 4.45 -28.40
C GLU A 8 -3.02 3.42 -29.54
N GLY A 9 -4.01 3.43 -30.46
CA GLY A 9 -3.96 2.63 -31.69
C GLY A 9 -3.93 1.13 -31.47
N ALA A 10 -3.08 0.42 -32.23
CA ALA A 10 -2.93 -1.03 -32.21
C ALA A 10 -2.31 -1.58 -30.92
N ASP A 11 -1.67 -0.73 -30.11
CA ASP A 11 -1.04 -1.09 -28.83
C ASP A 11 -1.97 -0.99 -27.61
N ARG A 12 -3.25 -0.82 -27.82
CA ARG A 12 -4.23 -0.76 -26.74
C ARG A 12 -4.30 -2.08 -25.97
N LYS A 13 -3.76 -2.09 -24.76
CA LYS A 13 -3.85 -3.20 -23.82
C LYS A 13 -4.91 -2.94 -22.75
N PRO A 14 -5.52 -3.99 -22.16
CA PRO A 14 -6.35 -3.79 -20.97
C PRO A 14 -5.53 -3.13 -19.87
N LYS A 15 -6.09 -2.11 -19.20
CA LYS A 15 -5.43 -1.45 -18.07
C LYS A 15 -5.45 -2.40 -16.85
N PRO A 16 -4.32 -2.88 -16.36
CA PRO A 16 -4.28 -3.73 -15.18
C PRO A 16 -4.64 -2.94 -13.92
N VAL A 17 -5.13 -3.63 -12.89
CA VAL A 17 -5.52 -3.00 -11.62
C VAL A 17 -4.35 -2.23 -11.00
N SER A 18 -3.15 -2.81 -11.01
CA SER A 18 -1.95 -2.16 -10.48
C SER A 18 -1.59 -0.83 -11.16
N GLN A 19 -2.02 -0.60 -12.40
CA GLN A 19 -1.76 0.67 -13.08
C GLN A 19 -2.54 1.84 -12.46
N TYR A 20 -3.70 1.60 -11.86
CA TYR A 20 -4.42 2.65 -11.15
C TYR A 20 -3.63 3.20 -9.96
N LEU A 21 -2.88 2.34 -9.26
CA LEU A 21 -1.96 2.77 -8.22
C LEU A 21 -0.78 3.57 -8.79
N LEU A 22 -0.18 3.11 -9.88
CA LEU A 22 0.92 3.82 -10.54
C LEU A 22 0.52 5.22 -11.01
N ASP A 23 -0.68 5.36 -11.58
CA ASP A 23 -1.21 6.65 -12.00
C ASP A 23 -1.35 7.61 -10.81
N ARG A 24 -1.84 7.12 -9.65
CA ARG A 24 -1.96 7.90 -8.42
C ARG A 24 -0.60 8.31 -7.86
N MET A 25 0.36 7.40 -7.84
CA MET A 25 1.73 7.69 -7.44
C MET A 25 2.35 8.76 -8.33
N ARG A 26 2.14 8.68 -9.65
CA ARG A 26 2.61 9.69 -10.60
C ARG A 26 1.95 11.05 -10.36
N LEU A 27 0.63 11.10 -10.14
CA LEU A 27 -0.09 12.34 -9.80
C LEU A 27 0.46 12.99 -8.53
N ALA A 28 0.87 12.19 -7.56
CA ALA A 28 1.52 12.67 -6.32
C ALA A 28 2.99 13.10 -6.52
N GLY A 29 3.51 13.05 -7.75
CA GLY A 29 4.87 13.47 -8.08
C GLY A 29 5.93 12.38 -7.95
N ALA A 30 5.55 11.13 -7.71
CA ALA A 30 6.50 10.01 -7.73
C ALA A 30 7.12 9.88 -9.13
N ARG A 31 8.43 9.67 -9.18
CA ARG A 31 9.19 9.47 -10.43
C ARG A 31 9.78 8.07 -10.53
N LYS A 32 10.12 7.48 -9.39
CA LYS A 32 10.68 6.13 -9.29
C LYS A 32 9.71 5.24 -8.54
N VAL A 33 9.45 4.05 -9.05
CA VAL A 33 8.60 3.06 -8.39
C VAL A 33 9.34 1.73 -8.36
N PHE A 34 9.31 1.08 -7.20
CA PHE A 34 9.85 -0.25 -7.01
C PHE A 34 8.71 -1.26 -6.98
N PHE A 35 8.68 -2.15 -7.97
CA PHE A 35 7.89 -3.36 -7.91
C PHE A 35 8.71 -4.43 -7.18
N ILE A 36 8.18 -4.92 -6.08
CA ILE A 36 8.84 -5.96 -5.31
C ILE A 36 7.95 -7.20 -5.37
N ALA A 37 8.42 -8.21 -6.06
CA ALA A 37 7.65 -9.40 -6.37
C ALA A 37 8.38 -10.68 -5.94
N ARG A 38 7.62 -11.77 -5.80
CA ARG A 38 8.20 -13.10 -5.68
C ARG A 38 8.74 -13.54 -7.04
N GLN A 39 9.74 -14.41 -7.01
CA GLN A 39 10.28 -15.03 -8.22
C GLN A 39 9.15 -15.67 -9.07
N GLY A 40 9.26 -15.57 -10.40
CA GLY A 40 8.26 -16.11 -11.33
C GLY A 40 7.13 -15.16 -11.73
N LYS A 41 7.11 -13.92 -11.19
CA LYS A 41 6.16 -12.86 -11.59
C LYS A 41 6.74 -11.93 -12.66
N TRP A 42 7.23 -12.52 -13.76
CA TRP A 42 7.87 -11.80 -14.85
C TRP A 42 6.88 -11.03 -15.73
N ASP A 43 5.64 -11.47 -15.77
CA ASP A 43 4.53 -10.84 -16.50
C ASP A 43 4.33 -9.35 -16.13
N ILE A 44 4.65 -8.95 -14.91
CA ILE A 44 4.61 -7.55 -14.47
C ILE A 44 5.69 -6.74 -15.20
N ALA A 45 6.92 -7.23 -15.21
CA ALA A 45 8.03 -6.56 -15.91
C ALA A 45 7.83 -6.56 -17.43
N ASP A 46 7.33 -7.65 -18.00
CA ASP A 46 7.00 -7.74 -19.43
C ASP A 46 5.91 -6.76 -19.84
N TYR A 47 4.94 -6.51 -18.97
CA TYR A 47 3.85 -5.57 -19.25
C TYR A 47 4.30 -4.10 -19.17
N TYR A 48 4.99 -3.71 -18.08
CA TYR A 48 5.30 -2.32 -17.78
C TYR A 48 6.67 -1.86 -18.32
N ALA A 49 7.56 -2.80 -18.66
CA ALA A 49 8.93 -2.53 -19.09
C ALA A 49 9.65 -1.56 -18.10
N ASP A 50 10.28 -0.52 -18.59
CA ASP A 50 10.99 0.48 -17.79
C ASP A 50 10.09 1.56 -17.17
N GLY A 51 8.79 1.57 -17.52
CA GLY A 51 7.80 2.55 -17.03
C GLY A 51 7.75 3.85 -17.82
N SER A 52 8.58 4.04 -18.84
CA SER A 52 8.63 5.27 -19.64
C SER A 52 7.27 5.62 -20.26
N ARG A 53 6.48 4.63 -20.68
CA ARG A 53 5.11 4.81 -21.20
C ARG A 53 4.13 5.39 -20.16
N LEU A 54 4.45 5.31 -18.87
CA LEU A 54 3.67 5.86 -17.77
C LEU A 54 4.27 7.16 -17.22
N GLY A 55 5.39 7.64 -17.78
CA GLY A 55 6.16 8.76 -17.24
C GLY A 55 6.83 8.44 -15.90
N LEU A 56 7.12 7.16 -15.63
CA LEU A 56 7.75 6.66 -14.43
C LEU A 56 9.06 5.93 -14.78
N GLN A 57 9.94 5.79 -13.80
CA GLN A 57 11.10 4.90 -13.83
C GLN A 57 10.77 3.69 -12.94
N LEU A 58 10.68 2.50 -13.50
CA LEU A 58 10.36 1.30 -12.77
C LEU A 58 11.60 0.48 -12.48
N ALA A 59 11.71 -0.01 -11.25
CA ALA A 59 12.71 -0.98 -10.85
C ALA A 59 12.02 -2.23 -10.29
N TYR A 60 12.56 -3.40 -10.61
CA TYR A 60 11.99 -4.68 -10.20
C TYR A 60 12.95 -5.37 -9.23
N LEU A 61 12.45 -5.64 -8.04
CA LEU A 61 13.17 -6.35 -7.01
C LEU A 61 12.49 -7.68 -6.72
N HIS A 62 13.26 -8.70 -6.42
CA HIS A 62 12.74 -10.01 -6.07
C HIS A 62 13.04 -10.34 -4.62
N VAL A 63 12.02 -10.88 -3.92
CA VAL A 63 12.13 -11.29 -2.53
C VAL A 63 11.90 -12.79 -2.39
N GLY A 64 12.76 -13.43 -1.61
CA GLY A 64 12.64 -14.85 -1.27
C GLY A 64 12.01 -15.11 0.12
N ALA A 65 12.05 -14.12 1.01
CA ALA A 65 11.57 -14.29 2.39
C ALA A 65 10.05 -14.21 2.49
N PRO A 66 9.38 -15.19 3.12
CA PRO A 66 7.92 -15.26 3.16
C PRO A 66 7.29 -14.56 4.38
N TRP A 67 7.94 -13.58 4.99
CA TRP A 67 7.54 -13.02 6.29
C TRP A 67 6.60 -11.82 6.20
N GLY A 68 5.96 -11.62 5.05
CA GLY A 68 4.93 -10.60 4.85
C GLY A 68 5.41 -9.31 4.20
N PRO A 69 4.46 -8.37 3.92
CA PRO A 69 4.72 -7.16 3.15
C PRO A 69 5.81 -6.24 3.71
N PRO A 70 5.99 -6.01 5.04
CA PRO A 70 7.06 -5.15 5.54
C PRO A 70 8.46 -5.62 5.12
N PHE A 71 8.70 -6.92 5.12
CA PHE A 71 9.98 -7.49 4.67
C PHE A 71 10.19 -7.32 3.17
N THR A 72 9.11 -7.39 2.41
CA THR A 72 9.12 -7.08 0.99
C THR A 72 9.54 -5.62 0.78
N LEU A 73 8.93 -4.69 1.48
CA LEU A 73 9.19 -3.25 1.37
C LEU A 73 10.64 -2.88 1.76
N THR A 74 11.22 -3.55 2.75
CA THR A 74 12.61 -3.30 3.16
C THR A 74 13.63 -3.60 2.08
N GLN A 75 13.28 -4.40 1.06
CA GLN A 75 14.17 -4.67 -0.09
C GLN A 75 14.48 -3.39 -0.90
N ALA A 76 13.57 -2.42 -0.91
CA ALA A 76 13.80 -1.14 -1.58
C ALA A 76 14.63 -0.15 -0.73
N ALA A 77 14.72 -0.34 0.58
CA ALA A 77 15.38 0.60 1.48
C ALA A 77 16.80 1.03 1.05
N PRO A 78 17.70 0.14 0.57
CA PRO A 78 19.03 0.53 0.11
C PRO A 78 19.05 1.46 -1.11
N PHE A 79 17.94 1.54 -1.86
CA PHE A 79 17.86 2.25 -3.15
C PHE A 79 17.12 3.58 -3.05
N ILE A 80 16.36 3.80 -1.97
CA ILE A 80 15.50 5.00 -1.81
C ILE A 80 16.17 6.12 -1.00
N GLY A 81 17.23 5.82 -0.24
CA GLY A 81 17.92 6.81 0.59
C GLY A 81 16.98 7.49 1.59
N ASP A 82 17.05 8.82 1.64
CA ASP A 82 16.23 9.65 2.53
C ASP A 82 14.93 10.17 1.85
N ALA A 83 14.51 9.55 0.76
CA ALA A 83 13.29 9.96 0.06
C ALA A 83 12.02 9.66 0.88
N ASP A 84 11.02 10.51 0.69
CA ASP A 84 9.65 10.23 1.10
C ASP A 84 9.09 9.11 0.23
N VAL A 85 8.31 8.24 0.82
CA VAL A 85 7.74 7.04 0.17
C VAL A 85 6.23 7.16 0.05
N VAL A 86 5.72 6.82 -1.12
CA VAL A 86 4.29 6.65 -1.40
C VAL A 86 4.02 5.15 -1.52
N PHE A 87 3.15 4.63 -0.68
CA PHE A 87 2.86 3.21 -0.59
C PHE A 87 1.38 2.90 -0.79
N GLY A 88 1.08 1.87 -1.57
CA GLY A 88 -0.26 1.30 -1.73
C GLY A 88 -0.18 -0.15 -2.17
N PHE A 89 -1.30 -0.85 -2.03
CA PHE A 89 -1.46 -2.22 -2.49
C PHE A 89 -1.90 -2.22 -3.95
N PRO A 90 -1.27 -3.02 -4.83
CA PRO A 90 -1.53 -2.97 -6.27
C PRO A 90 -2.90 -3.53 -6.68
N ASP A 91 -3.57 -4.21 -5.77
CA ASP A 91 -4.89 -4.83 -5.90
C ASP A 91 -6.01 -4.01 -5.24
N ILE A 92 -5.70 -2.85 -4.64
CA ILE A 92 -6.69 -1.95 -4.06
C ILE A 92 -6.92 -0.74 -4.98
N LEU A 93 -8.14 -0.62 -5.47
CA LEU A 93 -8.60 0.57 -6.17
C LEU A 93 -9.08 1.60 -5.15
N VAL A 94 -8.69 2.86 -5.35
CA VAL A 94 -9.03 3.97 -4.43
C VAL A 94 -9.59 5.14 -5.22
N ASP A 95 -10.58 5.82 -4.66
CA ASP A 95 -11.17 7.07 -5.14
C ASP A 95 -11.19 8.08 -3.99
N PRO A 96 -10.70 9.31 -4.15
CA PRO A 96 -10.34 10.01 -5.39
C PRO A 96 -8.96 9.65 -5.96
N PRO A 97 -8.70 9.96 -7.25
CA PRO A 97 -7.44 9.61 -7.92
C PRO A 97 -6.20 10.35 -7.39
N ASP A 98 -6.37 11.55 -6.85
CA ASP A 98 -5.30 12.38 -6.25
C ASP A 98 -5.07 12.10 -4.76
N SER A 99 -5.49 10.94 -4.29
CA SER A 99 -5.55 10.56 -2.87
C SER A 99 -4.23 10.68 -2.10
N PHE A 100 -3.07 10.55 -2.75
CA PHE A 100 -1.76 10.71 -2.08
C PHE A 100 -1.37 12.17 -1.82
N THR A 101 -1.84 13.11 -2.63
CA THR A 101 -1.48 14.53 -2.52
C THR A 101 -1.81 15.12 -1.14
N PRO A 102 -3.03 14.94 -0.58
CA PRO A 102 -3.34 15.45 0.75
C PRO A 102 -2.54 14.76 1.87
N LEU A 103 -2.13 13.49 1.71
CA LEU A 103 -1.28 12.81 2.67
C LEU A 103 0.13 13.44 2.71
N LEU A 104 0.73 13.68 1.55
CA LEU A 104 2.03 14.34 1.45
C LEU A 104 1.98 15.76 2.04
N ALA A 105 0.93 16.53 1.70
CA ALA A 105 0.73 17.86 2.27
C ALA A 105 0.62 17.80 3.81
N ARG A 106 -0.14 16.86 4.35
CA ARG A 106 -0.26 16.64 5.79
C ARG A 106 1.08 16.28 6.43
N MET A 107 1.80 15.33 5.83
CA MET A 107 3.11 14.88 6.32
C MET A 107 4.10 16.05 6.42
N HIS A 108 4.17 16.90 5.40
CA HIS A 108 5.05 18.06 5.39
C HIS A 108 4.61 19.13 6.39
N ALA A 109 3.31 19.36 6.55
CA ALA A 109 2.78 20.36 7.47
C ALA A 109 2.96 19.99 8.95
N THR A 110 2.84 18.71 9.30
CA THR A 110 2.88 18.25 10.69
C THR A 110 4.22 17.63 11.09
N GLY A 111 5.09 17.33 10.14
CA GLY A 111 6.32 16.59 10.37
C GLY A 111 6.11 15.12 10.74
N ALA A 112 4.92 14.55 10.47
CA ALA A 112 4.63 13.16 10.74
C ALA A 112 5.59 12.21 10.04
N ASP A 113 5.93 11.11 10.70
CA ASP A 113 6.76 10.04 10.14
C ASP A 113 5.99 9.18 9.15
N VAL A 114 4.68 9.00 9.41
CA VAL A 114 3.73 8.25 8.56
C VAL A 114 2.41 9.02 8.49
N VAL A 115 1.78 9.04 7.33
CA VAL A 115 0.37 9.49 7.18
C VAL A 115 -0.44 8.42 6.48
N LEU A 116 -1.55 8.03 7.08
CA LEU A 116 -2.46 7.01 6.58
C LEU A 116 -3.63 7.63 5.82
N GLY A 117 -4.01 7.03 4.69
CA GLY A 117 -5.27 7.35 4.00
C GLY A 117 -6.40 6.48 4.55
N LEU A 118 -7.38 7.11 5.20
CA LEU A 118 -8.44 6.45 5.95
C LEU A 118 -9.78 6.48 5.22
N PHE A 119 -10.53 5.39 5.38
CA PHE A 119 -11.86 5.18 4.80
C PHE A 119 -12.83 4.59 5.80
N ASN A 120 -14.12 4.79 5.55
CA ASN A 120 -15.17 4.04 6.24
C ASN A 120 -15.17 2.59 5.75
N CYS A 121 -15.18 1.65 6.69
CA CYS A 121 -15.24 0.21 6.47
C CYS A 121 -16.40 -0.41 7.21
N ARG A 122 -16.91 -1.54 6.67
CA ARG A 122 -17.92 -2.37 7.32
C ARG A 122 -17.27 -3.63 7.88
N ALA A 123 -17.94 -4.30 8.80
CA ALA A 123 -17.43 -5.50 9.46
C ALA A 123 -17.05 -6.65 8.50
N ASP A 124 -17.69 -6.70 7.33
CA ASP A 124 -17.43 -7.70 6.27
C ASP A 124 -16.22 -7.33 5.37
N GLU A 125 -15.68 -6.12 5.50
CA GLU A 125 -14.50 -5.65 4.78
C GLU A 125 -13.26 -5.85 5.65
N PRO A 126 -12.25 -6.63 5.23
CA PRO A 126 -11.07 -6.89 6.04
C PRO A 126 -10.12 -5.67 6.08
N GLY A 127 -9.83 -5.15 7.26
CA GLY A 127 -8.90 -4.02 7.43
C GLY A 127 -8.44 -3.88 8.88
N ASP A 128 -7.38 -3.11 9.09
CA ASP A 128 -6.92 -2.72 10.42
C ASP A 128 -7.85 -1.63 10.97
N VAL A 129 -8.17 -1.69 12.26
CA VAL A 129 -9.03 -0.70 12.93
C VAL A 129 -8.18 0.48 13.38
N ILE A 130 -8.53 1.68 12.93
CA ILE A 130 -7.80 2.91 13.23
C ILE A 130 -8.62 3.79 14.17
N GLN A 131 -7.96 4.33 15.19
CA GLN A 131 -8.48 5.35 16.09
C GLN A 131 -7.68 6.63 15.89
N THR A 132 -8.37 7.77 15.85
CA THR A 132 -7.76 9.08 15.69
C THR A 132 -8.27 10.06 16.76
N ASP A 133 -7.47 11.06 17.06
CA ASP A 133 -7.95 12.23 17.80
C ASP A 133 -8.69 13.22 16.88
N GLY A 134 -9.23 14.31 17.47
CA GLY A 134 -9.95 15.35 16.71
C GLY A 134 -9.08 16.12 15.70
N ASN A 135 -7.76 15.97 15.73
CA ASN A 135 -6.81 16.63 14.83
C ASN A 135 -6.29 15.69 13.73
N GLY A 136 -6.76 14.44 13.71
CA GLY A 136 -6.34 13.43 12.73
C GLY A 136 -5.04 12.69 13.06
N ARG A 137 -4.51 12.85 14.30
CA ARG A 137 -3.40 12.03 14.78
C ARG A 137 -3.90 10.62 15.07
N VAL A 138 -3.18 9.61 14.62
CA VAL A 138 -3.50 8.22 14.92
C VAL A 138 -3.11 7.92 16.38
N THR A 139 -4.10 7.53 17.18
CA THR A 139 -3.95 7.20 18.61
C THR A 139 -3.99 5.69 18.86
N GLY A 140 -4.58 4.92 17.94
CA GLY A 140 -4.65 3.47 18.00
C GLY A 140 -4.67 2.84 16.62
N LEU A 141 -3.98 1.71 16.48
CA LEU A 141 -4.00 0.85 15.33
C LEU A 141 -4.01 -0.59 15.81
N GLU A 142 -5.09 -1.30 15.53
CA GLU A 142 -5.26 -2.72 15.82
C GLU A 142 -5.35 -3.48 14.51
N THR A 143 -4.45 -4.42 14.30
CA THR A 143 -4.45 -5.23 13.08
C THR A 143 -5.65 -6.18 13.05
N LYS A 144 -5.98 -6.67 11.87
CA LYS A 144 -7.08 -7.64 11.71
C LYS A 144 -6.85 -8.94 12.51
N GLU A 145 -5.60 -9.29 12.77
CA GLU A 145 -5.20 -10.44 13.58
C GLU A 145 -5.41 -10.19 15.08
N GLU A 146 -5.12 -8.95 15.55
CA GLU A 146 -5.30 -8.56 16.94
C GLU A 146 -6.77 -8.33 17.28
N ARG A 147 -7.58 -7.91 16.30
CA ARG A 147 -9.01 -7.67 16.46
C ARG A 147 -9.83 -8.40 15.39
N PRO A 148 -10.07 -9.72 15.54
CA PRO A 148 -10.83 -10.52 14.58
C PRO A 148 -12.32 -10.10 14.52
N GLU A 149 -12.91 -9.70 15.66
CA GLU A 149 -14.27 -9.16 15.73
C GLU A 149 -14.25 -7.65 15.56
N ARG A 150 -14.83 -7.16 14.47
CA ARG A 150 -14.87 -5.73 14.12
C ARG A 150 -16.22 -5.12 14.45
N PRO A 151 -16.25 -3.81 14.78
CA PRO A 151 -17.51 -3.08 14.83
C PRO A 151 -18.26 -3.14 13.50
N PRO A 152 -19.60 -3.01 13.48
CA PRO A 152 -20.38 -2.96 12.25
C PRO A 152 -19.88 -1.90 11.26
N HIS A 153 -19.39 -0.78 11.78
CA HIS A 153 -18.74 0.31 11.06
C HIS A 153 -17.46 0.69 11.79
N TYR A 154 -16.37 0.86 11.07
CA TYR A 154 -15.08 1.25 11.60
C TYR A 154 -14.27 2.02 10.55
N VAL A 155 -13.17 2.63 10.96
CA VAL A 155 -12.24 3.31 10.07
C VAL A 155 -11.03 2.43 9.84
N CYS A 156 -10.66 2.25 8.58
CA CYS A 156 -9.52 1.46 8.13
C CYS A 156 -8.59 2.31 7.25
N TRP A 157 -7.38 1.82 7.01
CA TRP A 157 -6.42 2.46 6.09
C TRP A 157 -6.18 1.58 4.86
N MET A 158 -5.93 2.22 3.70
CA MET A 158 -5.73 1.52 2.43
C MET A 158 -4.42 1.85 1.75
N PHE A 159 -3.81 2.98 2.07
CA PHE A 159 -2.53 3.43 1.53
C PHE A 159 -1.88 4.40 2.50
N ALA A 160 -0.59 4.66 2.31
CA ALA A 160 0.17 5.52 3.21
C ALA A 160 1.27 6.29 2.48
N VAL A 161 1.73 7.37 3.11
CA VAL A 161 3.00 7.99 2.79
C VAL A 161 3.86 8.01 4.04
N TRP A 162 5.17 7.96 3.88
CA TRP A 162 6.06 8.04 5.02
C TRP A 162 7.43 8.63 4.69
N ARG A 163 8.08 9.14 5.73
CA ARG A 163 9.43 9.69 5.66
C ARG A 163 10.49 8.59 5.82
N HIS A 164 11.71 8.94 5.46
CA HIS A 164 12.87 8.06 5.65
C HIS A 164 13.05 7.57 7.11
N THR A 165 12.56 8.31 8.10
CA THR A 165 12.56 7.90 9.52
C THR A 165 11.81 6.59 9.72
N PHE A 166 10.62 6.45 9.14
CA PHE A 166 9.86 5.20 9.20
C PHE A 166 10.52 4.10 8.36
N THR A 167 11.12 4.41 7.20
CA THR A 167 11.87 3.40 6.41
C THR A 167 13.01 2.81 7.23
N ARG A 168 13.78 3.64 7.96
CA ARG A 168 14.85 3.18 8.84
C ARG A 168 14.33 2.35 10.00
N PHE A 169 13.26 2.81 10.67
CA PHE A 169 12.61 2.07 11.72
C PHE A 169 12.14 0.69 11.22
N MET A 170 11.35 0.64 10.14
CA MET A 170 10.83 -0.60 9.55
C MET A 170 11.96 -1.56 9.22
N THR A 171 13.06 -1.09 8.62
CA THR A 171 14.21 -1.92 8.27
C THR A 171 14.84 -2.54 9.51
N GLY A 172 15.06 -1.76 10.57
CA GLY A 172 15.61 -2.25 11.83
C GLY A 172 14.68 -3.20 12.56
N HIS A 173 13.38 -2.89 12.59
CA HIS A 173 12.35 -3.71 13.22
C HIS A 173 12.18 -5.06 12.50
N CYS A 174 12.10 -5.07 11.17
CA CYS A 174 12.02 -6.30 10.38
C CYS A 174 13.24 -7.21 10.56
N ARG A 175 14.46 -6.67 10.73
CA ARG A 175 15.63 -7.49 11.06
C ARG A 175 15.47 -8.23 12.39
N LYS A 176 14.94 -7.56 13.42
CA LYS A 176 14.66 -8.21 14.73
C LYS A 176 13.61 -9.30 14.58
N LEU A 177 12.53 -9.02 13.86
CA LEU A 177 11.46 -9.99 13.59
C LEU A 177 11.97 -11.20 12.78
N ALA A 178 12.85 -10.99 11.79
CA ALA A 178 13.45 -12.07 11.02
C ALA A 178 14.24 -13.03 11.89
N MET A 179 15.08 -12.49 12.78
CA MET A 179 15.85 -13.33 13.73
C MET A 179 14.93 -14.15 14.63
N GLN A 180 13.81 -13.58 15.10
CA GLN A 180 12.82 -14.29 15.90
C GLN A 180 12.10 -15.38 15.08
N ALA A 181 11.74 -15.09 13.83
CA ALA A 181 11.10 -16.06 12.95
C ALA A 181 12.01 -17.24 12.63
N GLU A 182 13.27 -17.01 12.31
CA GLU A 182 14.26 -18.03 12.04
C GLU A 182 14.48 -18.94 13.27
N GLU A 183 14.53 -18.34 14.46
CA GLU A 183 14.64 -19.10 15.71
C GLU A 183 13.40 -19.97 15.94
N THR A 184 12.20 -19.43 15.73
CA THR A 184 10.94 -20.17 15.88
C THR A 184 10.86 -21.37 14.92
N VAL A 185 11.21 -21.16 13.64
CA VAL A 185 11.23 -22.23 12.62
C VAL A 185 12.26 -23.30 12.97
N ARG A 186 13.43 -22.88 13.49
CA ARG A 186 14.49 -23.81 13.92
C ARG A 186 14.06 -24.69 15.10
N GLN A 187 13.35 -24.10 16.08
CA GLN A 187 12.87 -24.81 17.27
C GLN A 187 11.66 -25.70 16.99
N THR A 188 10.86 -25.38 15.97
CA THR A 188 9.66 -26.15 15.62
C THR A 188 9.70 -26.49 14.11
N PRO A 189 10.39 -27.58 13.72
CA PRO A 189 10.43 -28.00 12.34
C PRO A 189 9.03 -28.23 11.76
N GLY A 190 8.75 -27.60 10.60
CA GLY A 190 7.45 -27.67 9.94
C GLY A 190 6.45 -26.57 10.38
N ALA A 191 6.80 -25.71 11.32
CA ALA A 191 6.00 -24.54 11.63
C ALA A 191 5.92 -23.60 10.41
N LYS A 192 4.71 -23.08 10.13
CA LYS A 192 4.55 -22.03 9.12
C LYS A 192 5.29 -20.78 9.61
N ALA A 193 6.09 -20.18 8.73
CA ALA A 193 6.73 -18.91 9.03
C ALA A 193 5.66 -17.84 9.34
N PRO A 194 5.85 -17.04 10.41
CA PRO A 194 4.91 -15.96 10.72
C PRO A 194 4.92 -14.90 9.61
N GLU A 195 3.76 -14.35 9.29
CA GLU A 195 3.61 -13.24 8.37
C GLU A 195 3.14 -12.01 9.16
N TRP A 196 3.90 -10.91 9.04
CA TRP A 196 3.53 -9.64 9.69
C TRP A 196 2.88 -8.70 8.68
N PRO A 197 1.73 -8.07 9.01
CA PRO A 197 1.14 -7.01 8.20
C PRO A 197 1.89 -5.68 8.38
N VAL A 198 1.74 -4.77 7.41
CA VAL A 198 2.34 -3.43 7.50
C VAL A 198 1.80 -2.66 8.70
N GLY A 199 0.51 -2.80 9.00
CA GLY A 199 -0.12 -2.18 10.16
C GLY A 199 0.55 -2.53 11.48
N ALA A 200 0.97 -3.79 11.68
CA ALA A 200 1.69 -4.20 12.89
C ALA A 200 3.02 -3.46 13.06
N VAL A 201 3.73 -3.21 11.96
CA VAL A 201 5.00 -2.46 12.01
C VAL A 201 4.76 -0.96 12.24
N ILE A 202 3.68 -0.40 11.69
CA ILE A 202 3.27 0.98 11.99
C ILE A 202 2.92 1.11 13.48
N ALA A 203 2.09 0.19 14.01
CA ALA A 203 1.74 0.16 15.43
C ALA A 203 2.98 0.01 16.35
N ALA A 204 3.96 -0.79 15.94
CA ALA A 204 5.24 -0.89 16.66
C ALA A 204 6.00 0.44 16.63
N GLY A 205 6.02 1.14 15.50
CA GLY A 205 6.62 2.48 15.37
C GLY A 205 5.95 3.51 16.28
N MET A 206 4.62 3.48 16.37
CA MET A 206 3.87 4.35 17.31
C MET A 206 4.29 4.10 18.78
N ARG A 207 4.44 2.83 19.16
CA ARG A 207 4.92 2.47 20.52
C ARG A 207 6.34 2.93 20.80
N GLU A 208 7.18 3.05 19.77
CA GLU A 208 8.55 3.59 19.86
C GLU A 208 8.60 5.12 19.64
N GLY A 209 7.45 5.80 19.59
CA GLY A 209 7.35 7.27 19.58
C GLY A 209 7.29 7.90 18.20
N LEU A 210 7.18 7.14 17.12
CA LEU A 210 6.96 7.72 15.79
C LEU A 210 5.61 8.43 15.69
N HIS A 211 5.61 9.58 15.02
CA HIS A 211 4.41 10.37 14.79
C HIS A 211 3.64 9.84 13.59
N VAL A 212 2.44 9.30 13.85
CA VAL A 212 1.54 8.80 12.80
C VAL A 212 0.30 9.69 12.73
N ASP A 213 0.07 10.29 11.58
CA ASP A 213 -1.09 11.11 11.25
C ASP A 213 -1.99 10.39 10.23
N SER A 214 -3.11 11.02 9.92
CA SER A 214 -4.05 10.50 8.92
C SER A 214 -4.76 11.61 8.14
N VAL A 215 -5.26 11.23 6.98
CA VAL A 215 -6.25 11.98 6.19
C VAL A 215 -7.45 11.08 5.98
N PHE A 216 -8.62 11.52 6.44
CA PHE A 216 -9.87 10.79 6.31
C PHE A 216 -10.62 11.20 5.05
N PHE A 217 -10.92 10.23 4.19
CA PHE A 217 -11.69 10.39 2.96
C PHE A 217 -13.15 10.01 3.22
N GLU A 218 -13.92 10.94 3.79
CA GLU A 218 -15.31 10.71 4.22
C GLU A 218 -16.20 10.20 3.06
N SER A 219 -16.08 10.81 1.89
CA SER A 219 -16.79 10.42 0.67
C SER A 219 -15.97 9.53 -0.24
N GLY A 220 -14.76 9.14 0.19
CA GLY A 220 -13.87 8.28 -0.56
C GLY A 220 -14.36 6.84 -0.59
N ARG A 221 -13.91 6.11 -1.60
CA ARG A 221 -14.24 4.69 -1.78
C ARG A 221 -12.99 3.90 -2.09
N PHE A 222 -13.00 2.65 -1.72
CA PHE A 222 -11.98 1.69 -2.13
C PHE A 222 -12.64 0.38 -2.56
N LEU A 223 -11.89 -0.44 -3.29
CA LEU A 223 -12.29 -1.79 -3.67
C LEU A 223 -11.05 -2.68 -3.70
N ASP A 224 -11.02 -3.68 -2.84
CA ASP A 224 -10.00 -4.72 -2.83
C ASP A 224 -10.38 -5.78 -3.87
N VAL A 225 -9.66 -5.84 -4.99
CA VAL A 225 -9.84 -6.83 -6.06
C VAL A 225 -8.90 -8.03 -5.94
N GLY A 226 -8.14 -8.12 -4.86
CA GLY A 226 -7.34 -9.30 -4.49
C GLY A 226 -8.20 -10.45 -3.96
N THR A 227 -9.49 -10.22 -3.70
CA THR A 227 -10.44 -11.21 -3.20
C THR A 227 -11.47 -11.62 -4.27
N PRO A 228 -12.02 -12.85 -4.23
CA PRO A 228 -13.08 -13.28 -5.15
C PRO A 228 -14.32 -12.37 -5.10
N GLU A 229 -14.68 -11.93 -3.90
CA GLU A 229 -15.79 -11.00 -3.64
C GLU A 229 -15.55 -9.65 -4.30
N GLY A 230 -14.33 -9.11 -4.14
CA GLY A 230 -13.91 -7.84 -4.75
C GLY A 230 -13.88 -7.91 -6.28
N ILE A 231 -13.38 -9.00 -6.86
CA ILE A 231 -13.46 -9.24 -8.32
C ILE A 231 -14.91 -9.25 -8.80
N THR A 232 -15.79 -9.92 -8.05
CA THR A 232 -17.23 -9.98 -8.37
C THR A 232 -17.87 -8.60 -8.26
N ALA A 233 -17.53 -7.84 -7.24
CA ALA A 233 -17.98 -6.45 -7.06
C ALA A 233 -17.50 -5.56 -8.22
N ALA A 234 -16.22 -5.65 -8.59
CA ALA A 234 -15.66 -4.91 -9.73
C ALA A 234 -16.36 -5.22 -11.06
N ALA A 235 -16.80 -6.47 -11.25
CA ALA A 235 -17.51 -6.88 -12.45
C ALA A 235 -18.96 -6.35 -12.51
N ARG A 236 -19.61 -6.17 -11.35
CA ARG A 236 -21.02 -5.69 -11.24
C ARG A 236 -21.13 -4.17 -11.30
N PHE A 237 -20.15 -3.46 -10.84
CA PHE A 237 -20.11 -2.02 -10.87
C PHE A 237 -19.11 -1.58 -11.95
N PRO A 238 -19.58 -1.08 -13.10
CA PRO A 238 -18.75 -0.28 -13.97
C PRO A 238 -18.47 1.05 -13.26
N VAL A 239 -17.71 0.99 -12.19
CA VAL A 239 -17.19 2.21 -11.56
C VAL A 239 -16.27 2.79 -12.60
N VAL A 240 -16.66 3.91 -13.17
CA VAL A 240 -15.76 4.80 -13.87
C VAL A 240 -14.80 5.31 -12.78
N TRP A 241 -13.80 4.51 -12.47
CA TRP A 241 -12.65 4.97 -11.72
C TRP A 241 -11.97 5.96 -12.66
N ASN A 242 -12.37 7.22 -12.58
CA ASN A 242 -11.84 8.30 -13.39
C ASN A 242 -10.36 8.48 -13.05
N GLY A 243 -9.55 7.55 -13.59
CA GLY A 243 -8.16 7.82 -13.79
C GLY A 243 -8.10 8.93 -14.83
N VAL A 244 -7.51 10.06 -14.48
CA VAL A 244 -7.13 11.07 -15.45
C VAL A 244 -6.34 10.33 -16.53
N ASP A 245 -6.83 10.39 -17.76
CA ASP A 245 -6.11 9.82 -18.90
C ASP A 245 -4.80 10.62 -19.03
N PRO A 246 -3.62 10.02 -18.82
CA PRO A 246 -2.36 10.74 -18.83
C PRO A 246 -2.01 11.33 -20.20
N LEU A 247 -2.80 11.03 -21.23
CA LEU A 247 -2.56 11.43 -22.61
C LEU A 247 -3.46 12.59 -23.08
N THR A 248 -4.27 13.18 -22.20
CA THR A 248 -5.15 14.32 -22.53
C THR A 248 -4.75 15.63 -21.86
N THR A 249 -3.52 15.77 -21.36
CA THR A 249 -2.96 17.05 -20.93
C THR A 249 -1.63 17.32 -21.59
#